data_14b679a80f67452453bbe8787b4bdb2b
#
_entry.id   14b679a80f67452453bbe8787b4bdb2b
#
_cell.length_a   1.000
_cell.length_b   1.000
_cell.length_c   1.000
_cell.angle_alpha   90.00
_cell.angle_beta   90.00
_cell.angle_gamma   90.00
#
_symmetry.space_group_name_H-M   'P 1'
#
loop_
_entity.id
_entity.type
_entity.pdbx_description
1 polymer ?
#
loop_
_entity_poly.entity_id
_entity_poly.type
_entity_poly.pdbx_seq_one_letter_code
_entity_poly.pdbx_strand_id
1 'polypeptide(L)'
;MKALKIVVIAALVYAGIVVAFESLIGFFQPTAGTTLVITTFDGDGTPHDRVVTRLQSEGRLYVAANHWPRAWYERALQNPEVQVTLDAEKGDYRAVPVTGAEHDRVDDENSLGVAFRILTGFPPRYFVRLDLR
;
A
#
# COMPACT_ATOMS: atom_id res chain seq x y z
N MET A 1 0.56 33.96 22.15
CA MET A 1 1.39 33.98 20.94
C MET A 1 0.58 33.54 19.74
N LYS A 2 0.22 34.49 18.91
CA LYS A 2 -0.65 34.24 17.75
C LYS A 2 0.00 33.31 16.74
N ALA A 3 1.30 33.45 16.48
CA ALA A 3 2.02 32.62 15.51
C ALA A 3 2.02 31.13 15.90
N LEU A 4 2.22 30.82 17.18
CA LEU A 4 2.19 29.45 17.68
C LEU A 4 0.79 28.84 17.52
N LYS A 5 -0.25 29.60 17.83
CA LYS A 5 -1.64 29.13 17.64
C LYS A 5 -1.94 28.80 16.17
N ILE A 6 -1.49 29.65 15.25
CA ILE A 6 -1.68 29.44 13.82
C ILE A 6 -0.95 28.16 13.37
N VAL A 7 0.27 27.95 13.80
CA VAL A 7 1.06 26.75 13.47
C VAL A 7 0.38 25.49 13.98
N VAL A 8 -0.10 25.51 15.24
CA VAL A 8 -0.79 24.36 15.83
C VAL A 8 -2.10 24.07 15.08
N ILE A 9 -2.88 25.09 14.76
CA ILE A 9 -4.13 24.91 14.00
C ILE A 9 -3.84 24.36 12.61
N ALA A 10 -2.82 24.89 11.92
CA ALA A 10 -2.43 24.39 10.61
C ALA A 10 -1.99 22.91 10.66
N ALA A 11 -1.25 22.52 11.68
CA ALA A 11 -0.83 21.13 11.88
C ALA A 11 -2.01 20.19 12.12
N LEU A 12 -2.98 20.62 12.94
CA LEU A 12 -4.19 19.85 13.21
C LEU A 12 -5.08 19.70 11.96
N VAL A 13 -5.21 20.77 11.16
CA VAL A 13 -5.96 20.72 9.91
C VAL A 13 -5.29 19.77 8.92
N TYR A 14 -3.97 19.83 8.79
CA TYR A 14 -3.22 18.92 7.93
C TYR A 14 -3.40 17.46 8.36
N ALA A 15 -3.26 17.17 9.65
CA ALA A 15 -3.48 15.83 10.19
C ALA A 15 -4.91 15.33 9.89
N GLY A 16 -5.92 16.20 10.04
CA GLY A 16 -7.30 15.86 9.69
C GLY A 16 -7.49 15.54 8.22
N ILE A 17 -6.86 16.28 7.32
CA ILE A 17 -6.91 16.03 5.87
C ILE A 17 -6.27 14.68 5.54
N VAL A 18 -5.12 14.36 6.13
CA VAL A 18 -4.43 13.08 5.92
C VAL A 18 -5.30 11.92 6.37
N VAL A 19 -5.88 12.00 7.58
CA VAL A 19 -6.76 10.94 8.10
C VAL A 19 -7.99 10.75 7.23
N ALA A 20 -8.64 11.85 6.81
CA ALA A 20 -9.81 11.79 5.93
C ALA A 20 -9.47 11.15 4.57
N PHE A 21 -8.35 11.53 3.97
CA PHE A 21 -7.91 11.00 2.68
C PHE A 21 -7.62 9.49 2.75
N GLU A 22 -6.88 9.05 3.77
CA GLU A 22 -6.58 7.63 3.99
C GLU A 22 -7.85 6.81 4.26
N SER A 23 -8.79 7.38 5.00
CA SER A 23 -10.08 6.72 5.27
C SER A 23 -10.91 6.54 3.99
N LEU A 24 -10.92 7.56 3.11
CA LEU A 24 -11.61 7.49 1.82
C LEU A 24 -10.99 6.44 0.90
N ILE A 25 -9.67 6.37 0.82
CA ILE A 25 -8.98 5.33 0.04
C ILE A 25 -9.36 3.94 0.58
N GLY A 26 -9.39 3.79 1.91
CA GLY A 26 -9.77 2.54 2.55
C GLY A 26 -11.21 2.11 2.23
N PHE A 27 -12.12 3.07 2.10
CA PHE A 27 -13.53 2.80 1.85
C PHE A 27 -13.84 2.56 0.36
N PHE A 28 -13.34 3.40 -0.52
CA PHE A 28 -13.73 3.40 -1.93
C PHE A 28 -12.94 2.47 -2.83
N GLN A 29 -11.83 1.92 -2.47
CA GLN A 29 -11.03 0.96 -3.24
C GLN A 29 -11.19 1.08 -4.77
N PRO A 30 -10.78 2.21 -5.37
CA PRO A 30 -10.97 2.42 -6.80
C PRO A 30 -10.17 1.41 -7.63
N THR A 31 -10.78 0.89 -8.72
CA THR A 31 -10.11 0.00 -9.66
C THR A 31 -9.69 0.77 -10.91
N ALA A 32 -8.50 0.48 -11.40
CA ALA A 32 -7.95 1.05 -12.64
C ALA A 32 -7.03 0.03 -13.30
N GLY A 33 -6.60 0.28 -14.53
CA GLY A 33 -5.69 -0.62 -15.26
C GLY A 33 -4.33 -0.82 -14.60
N THR A 34 -4.00 0.00 -13.60
CA THR A 34 -2.75 -0.08 -12.82
C THR A 34 -2.95 -0.71 -11.44
N THR A 35 -4.04 -1.43 -11.23
CA THR A 35 -4.35 -2.09 -9.96
C THR A 35 -4.39 -3.60 -10.09
N LEU A 36 -4.34 -4.26 -8.96
CA LEU A 36 -4.61 -5.69 -8.83
C LEU A 36 -5.44 -5.93 -7.57
N VAL A 37 -6.01 -7.12 -7.46
CA VAL A 37 -6.64 -7.55 -6.20
C VAL A 37 -5.71 -8.56 -5.54
N ILE A 38 -5.28 -8.26 -4.32
CA ILE A 38 -4.58 -9.22 -3.49
C ILE A 38 -5.57 -9.90 -2.55
N THR A 39 -5.56 -11.21 -2.51
CA THR A 39 -6.35 -12.02 -1.59
C THR A 39 -5.44 -12.61 -0.54
N THR A 40 -5.62 -12.19 0.70
CA THR A 40 -4.86 -12.68 1.85
C THR A 40 -5.76 -13.53 2.74
N PHE A 41 -5.18 -14.38 3.56
CA PHE A 41 -5.92 -15.35 4.35
C PHE A 41 -5.63 -15.18 5.83
N ASP A 42 -6.67 -15.28 6.66
CA ASP A 42 -6.55 -15.36 8.11
C ASP A 42 -5.97 -16.70 8.53
N GLY A 43 -5.66 -16.83 9.82
CA GLY A 43 -5.19 -18.08 10.40
C GLY A 43 -6.19 -19.24 10.25
N ASP A 44 -7.48 -18.95 10.10
CA ASP A 44 -8.53 -19.95 9.87
C ASP A 44 -8.83 -20.20 8.38
N GLY A 45 -8.09 -19.56 7.47
CA GLY A 45 -8.25 -19.71 6.04
C GLY A 45 -9.30 -18.80 5.40
N THR A 46 -9.88 -17.86 6.13
CA THR A 46 -10.86 -16.92 5.58
C THR A 46 -10.18 -15.96 4.61
N PRO A 47 -10.65 -15.84 3.35
CA PRO A 47 -10.05 -14.93 2.37
C PRO A 47 -10.51 -13.50 2.56
N HIS A 48 -9.61 -12.57 2.29
CA HIS A 48 -9.88 -11.12 2.31
C HIS A 48 -9.28 -10.49 1.06
N ASP A 49 -10.13 -9.85 0.26
CA ASP A 49 -9.72 -9.17 -0.97
C ASP A 49 -9.43 -7.70 -0.74
N ARG A 50 -8.40 -7.19 -1.39
CA ARG A 50 -8.06 -5.76 -1.37
C ARG A 50 -7.54 -5.32 -2.72
N VAL A 51 -8.06 -4.20 -3.21
CA VAL A 51 -7.52 -3.53 -4.41
C VAL A 51 -6.30 -2.72 -4.00
N VAL A 52 -5.19 -2.96 -4.67
CA VAL A 52 -3.92 -2.25 -4.44
C VAL A 52 -3.29 -1.85 -5.76
N THR A 53 -2.41 -0.86 -5.73
CA THR A 53 -1.68 -0.43 -6.93
C THR A 53 -0.66 -1.49 -7.33
N ARG A 54 -0.66 -1.82 -8.61
CA ARG A 54 0.33 -2.72 -9.21
C ARG A 54 1.61 -1.95 -9.51
N LEU A 55 2.72 -2.41 -8.95
CA LEU A 55 4.04 -1.86 -9.18
C LEU A 55 4.91 -2.90 -9.88
N GLN A 56 5.87 -2.45 -10.68
CA GLN A 56 6.79 -3.33 -11.39
C GLN A 56 8.22 -2.82 -11.26
N SER A 57 9.16 -3.75 -11.19
CA SER A 57 10.60 -3.50 -11.24
C SER A 57 11.29 -4.76 -11.74
N GLU A 58 12.12 -4.62 -12.75
CA GLU A 58 12.88 -5.73 -13.35
C GLU A 58 12.02 -6.94 -13.72
N GLY A 59 10.83 -6.69 -14.28
CA GLY A 59 9.91 -7.74 -14.69
C GLY A 59 9.20 -8.47 -13.56
N ARG A 60 9.35 -8.02 -12.32
CA ARG A 60 8.70 -8.58 -11.14
C ARG A 60 7.55 -7.70 -10.67
N LEU A 61 6.61 -8.33 -9.99
CA LEU A 61 5.40 -7.68 -9.48
C LEU A 61 5.58 -7.31 -8.01
N TYR A 62 5.16 -6.08 -7.68
CA TYR A 62 5.22 -5.55 -6.31
C TYR A 62 3.93 -4.86 -5.94
N VAL A 63 3.67 -4.79 -4.65
CA VAL A 63 2.63 -3.96 -4.04
C VAL A 63 3.23 -3.22 -2.86
N ALA A 64 2.62 -2.11 -2.47
CA ALA A 64 3.15 -1.25 -1.40
C ALA A 64 2.12 -1.01 -0.30
N ALA A 65 2.60 -0.97 0.93
CA ALA A 65 1.88 -0.44 2.08
C ALA A 65 2.68 0.72 2.67
N ASN A 66 1.99 1.68 3.30
CA ASN A 66 2.64 2.74 4.05
C ASN A 66 2.55 2.47 5.55
N HIS A 67 2.94 3.43 6.40
CA HIS A 67 2.89 3.26 7.86
C HIS A 67 1.47 3.22 8.43
N TRP A 68 0.46 3.59 7.63
CA TRP A 68 -0.94 3.43 8.04
C TRP A 68 -1.28 1.95 8.14
N PRO A 69 -2.01 1.52 9.18
CA PRO A 69 -2.36 0.10 9.32
C PRO A 69 -3.06 -0.43 8.09
N ARG A 70 -2.54 -1.52 7.56
CA ARG A 70 -3.09 -2.22 6.39
C ARG A 70 -3.26 -3.70 6.75
N ALA A 71 -4.50 -4.11 6.96
CA ALA A 71 -4.79 -5.48 7.37
C ALA A 71 -4.29 -6.51 6.35
N TRP A 72 -4.37 -6.21 5.05
CA TRP A 72 -3.86 -7.10 4.01
C TRP A 72 -2.35 -7.33 4.12
N TYR A 73 -1.61 -6.27 4.47
CA TYR A 73 -0.15 -6.33 4.61
C TYR A 73 0.24 -7.24 5.79
N GLU A 74 -0.40 -7.03 6.93
CA GLU A 74 -0.16 -7.86 8.12
C GLU A 74 -0.51 -9.32 7.87
N ARG A 75 -1.63 -9.60 7.22
CA ARG A 75 -2.01 -10.96 6.86
C ARG A 75 -1.01 -11.62 5.90
N ALA A 76 -0.53 -10.87 4.90
CA ALA A 76 0.47 -11.36 3.96
C ALA A 76 1.82 -11.67 4.63
N LEU A 77 2.20 -10.93 5.67
CA LEU A 77 3.41 -11.21 6.44
C LEU A 77 3.27 -12.47 7.30
N GLN A 78 2.10 -12.68 7.88
CA GLN A 78 1.82 -13.84 8.74
C GLN A 78 1.59 -15.10 7.91
N ASN A 79 0.93 -14.98 6.76
CA ASN A 79 0.66 -16.07 5.84
C ASN A 79 1.05 -15.62 4.42
N PRO A 80 2.28 -15.94 3.98
CA PRO A 80 2.79 -15.46 2.69
C PRO A 80 2.16 -16.14 1.47
N GLU A 81 1.39 -17.19 1.64
CA GLU A 81 0.65 -17.80 0.55
C GLU A 81 -0.60 -16.97 0.26
N VAL A 82 -0.55 -16.19 -0.83
CA VAL A 82 -1.61 -15.28 -1.23
C VAL A 82 -2.10 -15.62 -2.64
N GLN A 83 -3.23 -15.01 -3.03
CA GLN A 83 -3.69 -15.04 -4.41
C GLN A 83 -3.69 -13.62 -4.97
N VAL A 84 -3.49 -13.50 -6.27
CA VAL A 84 -3.48 -12.22 -6.96
C VAL A 84 -4.37 -12.34 -8.19
N THR A 85 -5.27 -11.37 -8.36
CA THR A 85 -6.08 -11.25 -9.55
C THR A 85 -5.55 -10.10 -10.40
N LEU A 86 -5.05 -10.44 -11.57
CA LEU A 86 -4.52 -9.51 -12.58
C LEU A 86 -5.35 -9.68 -13.85
N ASP A 87 -5.91 -8.59 -14.36
CA ASP A 87 -6.66 -8.60 -15.62
C ASP A 87 -7.69 -9.74 -15.68
N ALA A 88 -8.44 -9.92 -14.59
CA ALA A 88 -9.47 -10.94 -14.38
C ALA A 88 -8.93 -12.39 -14.23
N GLU A 89 -7.62 -12.59 -14.22
CA GLU A 89 -7.01 -13.90 -13.97
C GLU A 89 -6.49 -14.00 -12.53
N LYS A 90 -6.94 -15.01 -11.81
CA LYS A 90 -6.51 -15.27 -10.43
C LYS A 90 -5.44 -16.36 -10.40
N GLY A 91 -4.34 -16.08 -9.72
CA GLY A 91 -3.23 -17.01 -9.59
C GLY A 91 -2.72 -17.12 -8.16
N ASP A 92 -1.94 -18.14 -7.90
CA ASP A 92 -1.30 -18.35 -6.61
C ASP A 92 0.08 -17.71 -6.58
N TYR A 93 0.34 -16.93 -5.53
CA TYR A 93 1.59 -16.18 -5.37
C TYR A 93 2.13 -16.34 -3.96
N ARG A 94 3.41 -16.06 -3.81
CA ARG A 94 4.06 -15.95 -2.51
C ARG A 94 4.45 -14.51 -2.26
N ALA A 95 4.01 -13.97 -1.13
CA ALA A 95 4.36 -12.62 -0.70
C ALA A 95 5.73 -12.62 -0.02
N VAL A 96 6.65 -11.78 -0.50
CA VAL A 96 8.01 -11.67 0.04
C VAL A 96 8.27 -10.22 0.42
N PRO A 97 8.52 -9.92 1.71
CA PRO A 97 8.88 -8.57 2.12
C PRO A 97 10.19 -8.14 1.45
N VAL A 98 10.24 -6.88 1.03
CA VAL A 98 11.36 -6.31 0.28
C VAL A 98 12.15 -5.39 1.19
N THR A 99 13.48 -5.55 1.21
CA THR A 99 14.39 -4.75 2.03
C THR A 99 15.65 -4.37 1.24
N GLY A 100 16.45 -3.44 1.78
CA GLY A 100 17.77 -3.09 1.27
C GLY A 100 17.74 -2.48 -0.12
N ALA A 101 18.67 -2.91 -0.97
CA ALA A 101 18.83 -2.36 -2.32
C ALA A 101 17.63 -2.62 -3.22
N GLU A 102 16.94 -3.73 -3.05
CA GLU A 102 15.70 -4.03 -3.78
C GLU A 102 14.61 -3.03 -3.42
N HIS A 103 14.44 -2.72 -2.13
CA HIS A 103 13.50 -1.69 -1.65
C HIS A 103 13.80 -0.34 -2.31
N ASP A 104 15.05 0.09 -2.27
CA ASP A 104 15.46 1.38 -2.82
C ASP A 104 15.21 1.46 -4.32
N ARG A 105 15.48 0.41 -5.06
CA ARG A 105 15.22 0.34 -6.50
C ARG A 105 13.73 0.46 -6.81
N VAL A 106 12.90 -0.30 -6.12
CA VAL A 106 11.44 -0.28 -6.33
C VAL A 106 10.87 1.09 -5.98
N ASP A 107 11.35 1.70 -4.91
CA ASP A 107 10.93 3.04 -4.48
C ASP A 107 11.30 4.10 -5.51
N ASP A 108 12.52 4.06 -6.03
CA ASP A 108 12.99 5.02 -7.04
C ASP A 108 12.24 4.87 -8.37
N GLU A 109 12.00 3.65 -8.82
CA GLU A 109 11.32 3.37 -10.09
C GLU A 109 9.80 3.64 -10.03
N ASN A 110 9.22 3.68 -8.83
CA ASN A 110 7.79 3.87 -8.61
C ASN A 110 7.52 5.05 -7.67
N SER A 111 8.22 6.15 -7.87
CA SER A 111 8.08 7.34 -7.03
C SER A 111 6.67 7.91 -7.05
N LEU A 112 6.19 8.32 -5.87
CA LEU A 112 4.92 9.02 -5.74
C LEU A 112 5.07 10.49 -6.07
N GLY A 113 4.03 11.10 -6.66
CA GLY A 113 3.97 12.54 -6.89
C GLY A 113 3.98 13.33 -5.58
N VAL A 114 4.49 14.56 -5.62
CA VAL A 114 4.58 15.42 -4.43
C VAL A 114 3.21 15.68 -3.82
N ALA A 115 2.19 15.93 -4.64
CA ALA A 115 0.83 16.17 -4.14
C ALA A 115 0.30 14.96 -3.37
N PHE A 116 0.51 13.75 -3.89
CA PHE A 116 0.09 12.53 -3.21
C PHE A 116 0.84 12.31 -1.90
N ARG A 117 2.15 12.60 -1.87
CA ARG A 117 2.95 12.53 -0.64
C ARG A 117 2.43 13.47 0.43
N ILE A 118 2.06 14.69 0.06
CA ILE A 118 1.48 15.66 0.99
C ILE A 118 0.15 15.15 1.55
N LEU A 119 -0.73 14.62 0.69
CA LEU A 119 -2.04 14.11 1.10
C LEU A 119 -1.96 12.89 2.01
N THR A 120 -0.89 12.11 1.92
CA THR A 120 -0.70 10.91 2.73
C THR A 120 0.23 11.10 3.92
N GLY A 121 0.77 12.31 4.12
CA GLY A 121 1.62 12.65 5.28
C GLY A 121 3.07 12.19 5.14
N PHE A 122 3.60 12.07 3.94
CA PHE A 122 4.98 11.63 3.65
C PHE A 122 5.34 10.30 4.33
N PRO A 123 4.51 9.24 4.22
CA PRO A 123 4.79 7.98 4.90
C PRO A 123 5.93 7.22 4.23
N PRO A 124 6.71 6.44 5.00
CA PRO A 124 7.58 5.44 4.41
C PRO A 124 6.73 4.37 3.73
N ARG A 125 7.28 3.74 2.68
CA ARG A 125 6.60 2.64 1.99
C ARG A 125 7.28 1.32 2.32
N TYR A 126 6.45 0.29 2.49
CA TYR A 126 6.88 -1.09 2.66
C TYR A 126 6.45 -1.87 1.43
N PHE A 127 7.39 -2.45 0.72
CA PHE A 127 7.10 -3.20 -0.50
C PHE A 127 7.03 -4.69 -0.24
N VAL A 128 6.13 -5.35 -0.95
CA VAL A 128 6.00 -6.79 -0.96
C VAL A 128 6.14 -7.25 -2.41
N ARG A 129 7.07 -8.15 -2.66
CA ARG A 129 7.21 -8.80 -3.96
C ARG A 129 6.25 -9.98 -4.03
N LEU A 130 5.58 -10.11 -5.16
CA LEU A 130 4.63 -11.20 -5.40
C LEU A 130 5.26 -12.15 -6.41
N ASP A 131 5.73 -13.29 -5.91
CA ASP A 131 6.37 -14.32 -6.72
C ASP A 131 5.33 -15.40 -7.09
N LEU A 132 5.23 -15.73 -8.38
CA LEU A 132 4.30 -16.77 -8.85
C LEU A 132 4.72 -18.13 -8.29
N ARG A 133 3.75 -18.88 -7.77
CA ARG A 133 3.96 -20.25 -7.27
C ARG A 133 3.71 -21.29 -8.33
#